data_b254dcc6ed2989326d8b26042ab0f439
#
_entry.id   b254dcc6ed2989326d8b26042ab0f439
#
_cell.length_a   1.000
_cell.length_b   1.000
_cell.length_c   1.000
_cell.angle_alpha   90.00
_cell.angle_beta   90.00
_cell.angle_gamma   90.00
#
_symmetry.space_group_name_H-M   'P 1'
#
loop_
_entity.id
_entity.type
_entity.pdbx_description
1 polymer ?
#
loop_
_entity_poly.entity_id
_entity_poly.type
_entity_poly.pdbx_seq_one_letter_code
_entity_poly.pdbx_strand_id
1 'polypeptide(L)'
;MYLQHFGLKHPPLGKEATELWDDGALALLQQRFQWLLDSPGVGLLTGEAGVGKTAALRVLTASLNPHRYQLIYLAETDFARLDLYRNLAIALGLEPAFRRAALWRAIKARIQELADGRNVLPVWIIDEAQNLPVEFFRDFPAFLNFAFDSRDLMTVWLLGQPGLAQTLNRAPYAAMASRIQVRLRLVPIAERERFKHLVEHGLQQAGATHTLLSDSAMELLRQASRGLPRQAGRLIQTAMRLAVPKGLNHLPDELIHEAIEVLQ
;
A
#
# COMPACT_ATOMS: atom_id res chain seq x y z
N MET A 1 -11.28 26.78 3.36
CA MET A 1 -10.04 27.29 3.94
C MET A 1 -8.87 27.16 2.98
N TYR A 2 -7.69 26.52 3.26
CA TYR A 2 -6.56 26.56 2.30
C TYR A 2 -6.88 25.97 0.92
N LEU A 3 -7.67 24.89 0.84
CA LEU A 3 -8.10 24.33 -0.44
C LEU A 3 -8.85 25.35 -1.31
N GLN A 4 -9.79 26.09 -0.74
CA GLN A 4 -10.51 27.15 -1.46
C GLN A 4 -9.58 28.30 -1.88
N HIS A 5 -8.64 28.68 -1.02
CA HIS A 5 -7.68 29.74 -1.31
C HIS A 5 -6.81 29.42 -2.54
N PHE A 6 -6.40 28.15 -2.68
CA PHE A 6 -5.60 27.67 -3.81
C PHE A 6 -6.45 27.07 -4.96
N GLY A 7 -7.78 27.09 -4.87
CA GLY A 7 -8.67 26.50 -5.87
C GLY A 7 -8.61 24.98 -5.98
N LEU A 8 -8.16 24.31 -4.91
CA LEU A 8 -7.98 22.85 -4.91
C LEU A 8 -9.25 22.12 -4.47
N LYS A 9 -9.49 20.95 -5.08
CA LYS A 9 -10.60 20.04 -4.76
C LYS A 9 -10.30 19.14 -3.55
N HIS A 10 -9.06 18.71 -3.41
CA HIS A 10 -8.57 17.85 -2.33
C HIS A 10 -7.09 18.14 -2.02
N PRO A 11 -6.56 17.64 -0.89
CA PRO A 11 -5.15 17.81 -0.56
C PRO A 11 -4.23 17.19 -1.61
N PRO A 12 -3.20 17.91 -2.11
CA PRO A 12 -2.22 17.33 -3.03
C PRO A 12 -1.44 16.20 -2.38
N LEU A 13 -1.14 15.14 -3.13
CA LEU A 13 -0.50 13.90 -2.66
C LEU A 13 -1.22 13.29 -1.43
N GLY A 14 -2.53 13.53 -1.31
CA GLY A 14 -3.37 13.07 -0.21
C GLY A 14 -3.81 11.61 -0.34
N LYS A 15 -4.52 11.12 0.70
CA LYS A 15 -5.07 9.75 0.70
C LYS A 15 -6.21 9.56 -0.31
N GLU A 16 -6.83 10.63 -0.77
CA GLU A 16 -7.97 10.64 -1.69
C GLU A 16 -7.55 10.56 -3.17
N ALA A 17 -6.25 10.53 -3.47
CA ALA A 17 -5.75 10.39 -4.82
C ALA A 17 -6.27 9.09 -5.47
N THR A 18 -6.98 9.24 -6.58
CA THR A 18 -7.53 8.15 -7.40
C THR A 18 -6.57 7.73 -8.51
N GLU A 19 -5.72 8.64 -8.93
CA GLU A 19 -4.64 8.39 -9.89
C GLU A 19 -3.30 8.66 -9.23
N LEU A 20 -2.35 7.77 -9.48
CA LEU A 20 -0.99 7.91 -8.98
C LEU A 20 -0.05 8.21 -10.15
N TRP A 21 0.90 9.08 -9.91
CA TRP A 21 1.99 9.28 -10.85
C TRP A 21 2.80 8.00 -11.03
N ASP A 22 3.06 7.63 -12.28
CA ASP A 22 3.80 6.41 -12.63
C ASP A 22 5.13 6.76 -13.34
N ASP A 23 6.21 6.27 -12.77
CA ASP A 23 7.56 6.33 -13.33
C ASP A 23 8.03 4.97 -13.88
N GLY A 24 7.10 4.05 -14.09
CA GLY A 24 7.35 2.66 -14.43
C GLY A 24 7.28 1.70 -13.24
N ALA A 25 7.37 2.19 -12.00
CA ALA A 25 7.27 1.35 -10.81
C ALA A 25 5.84 0.86 -10.57
N LEU A 26 4.85 1.72 -10.80
CA LEU A 26 3.44 1.37 -10.69
C LEU A 26 3.02 0.41 -11.81
N ALA A 27 3.46 0.65 -13.04
CA ALA A 27 3.21 -0.25 -14.17
C ALA A 27 3.80 -1.64 -13.94
N LEU A 28 5.02 -1.72 -13.40
CA LEU A 28 5.63 -3.00 -13.02
C LEU A 28 4.84 -3.69 -11.92
N LEU A 29 4.40 -2.96 -10.89
CA LEU A 29 3.56 -3.51 -9.81
C LEU A 29 2.24 -4.02 -10.39
N GLN A 30 1.59 -3.27 -11.28
CA GLN A 30 0.35 -3.67 -11.96
C GLN A 30 0.55 -4.99 -12.74
N GLN A 31 1.61 -5.10 -13.52
CA GLN A 31 1.94 -6.33 -14.23
C GLN A 31 2.12 -7.52 -13.27
N ARG A 32 2.85 -7.34 -12.18
CA ARG A 32 3.08 -8.40 -11.19
C ARG A 32 1.83 -8.73 -10.38
N PHE A 33 1.01 -7.74 -10.12
CA PHE A 33 -0.29 -7.93 -9.48
C PHE A 33 -1.20 -8.80 -10.36
N GLN A 34 -1.27 -8.50 -11.66
CA GLN A 34 -2.02 -9.30 -12.62
C GLN A 34 -1.53 -10.76 -12.69
N TRP A 35 -0.20 -10.99 -12.67
CA TRP A 35 0.35 -12.34 -12.64
C TRP A 35 -0.18 -13.17 -11.47
N LEU A 36 -0.29 -12.57 -10.28
CA LEU A 36 -0.84 -13.26 -9.12
C LEU A 36 -2.36 -13.39 -9.13
N LEU A 37 -3.07 -12.65 -9.98
CA LEU A 37 -4.49 -12.90 -10.24
C LEU A 37 -4.69 -14.05 -11.21
N ASP A 38 -3.82 -14.18 -12.22
CA ASP A 38 -3.89 -15.24 -13.23
C ASP A 38 -3.30 -16.57 -12.72
N SER A 39 -2.30 -16.48 -11.87
CA SER A 39 -1.66 -17.62 -11.19
C SER A 39 -1.54 -17.29 -9.70
N PRO A 40 -2.54 -17.65 -8.89
CA PRO A 40 -2.62 -17.29 -7.47
C PRO A 40 -1.36 -17.68 -6.69
N GLY A 41 -1.01 -16.86 -5.69
CA GLY A 41 0.19 -17.08 -4.90
C GLY A 41 0.49 -15.90 -3.96
N VAL A 42 1.74 -15.76 -3.55
CA VAL A 42 2.14 -14.75 -2.58
C VAL A 42 3.01 -13.67 -3.22
N GLY A 43 2.61 -12.41 -3.05
CA GLY A 43 3.38 -11.22 -3.39
C GLY A 43 3.92 -10.52 -2.13
N LEU A 44 5.11 -9.98 -2.22
CA LEU A 44 5.75 -9.14 -1.20
C LEU A 44 6.04 -7.76 -1.79
N LEU A 45 5.42 -6.74 -1.25
CA LEU A 45 5.66 -5.34 -1.59
C LEU A 45 6.29 -4.62 -0.40
N THR A 46 7.54 -4.22 -0.52
CA THR A 46 8.27 -3.52 0.54
C THR A 46 8.61 -2.09 0.16
N GLY A 47 8.88 -1.27 1.15
CA GLY A 47 9.31 0.11 0.97
C GLY A 47 9.17 0.91 2.26
N GLU A 48 9.75 2.07 2.32
CA GLU A 48 9.69 2.97 3.48
C GLU A 48 8.26 3.42 3.78
N ALA A 49 8.02 3.83 5.03
CA ALA A 49 6.73 4.40 5.42
C ALA A 49 6.47 5.68 4.61
N GLY A 50 5.29 5.76 3.97
CA GLY A 50 4.92 6.91 3.15
C GLY A 50 5.40 6.90 1.69
N VAL A 51 6.05 5.82 1.23
CA VAL A 51 6.48 5.68 -0.17
C VAL A 51 5.34 5.39 -1.17
N GLY A 52 4.14 5.01 -0.66
CA GLY A 52 2.97 4.80 -1.50
C GLY A 52 2.49 3.35 -1.66
N LYS A 53 3.02 2.37 -0.91
CA LYS A 53 2.63 0.94 -1.01
C LYS A 53 1.11 0.72 -0.98
N THR A 54 0.47 1.19 0.09
CA THR A 54 -0.98 1.05 0.29
C THR A 54 -1.78 1.79 -0.78
N ALA A 55 -1.34 3.00 -1.18
CA ALA A 55 -1.98 3.77 -2.23
C ALA A 55 -1.92 3.04 -3.57
N ALA A 56 -0.78 2.46 -3.91
CA ALA A 56 -0.61 1.70 -5.15
C ALA A 56 -1.57 0.50 -5.21
N LEU A 57 -1.61 -0.34 -4.16
CA LEU A 57 -2.53 -1.49 -4.16
C LEU A 57 -4.01 -1.06 -4.09
N ARG A 58 -4.33 0.03 -3.40
CA ARG A 58 -5.70 0.56 -3.40
C ARG A 58 -6.17 0.92 -4.81
N VAL A 59 -5.33 1.59 -5.61
CA VAL A 59 -5.66 1.94 -7.00
C VAL A 59 -5.81 0.68 -7.86
N LEU A 60 -4.89 -0.28 -7.75
CA LEU A 60 -4.96 -1.52 -8.51
C LEU A 60 -6.19 -2.37 -8.15
N THR A 61 -6.55 -2.42 -6.87
CA THR A 61 -7.70 -3.21 -6.41
C THR A 61 -9.05 -2.56 -6.70
N ALA A 62 -9.09 -1.23 -6.85
CA ALA A 62 -10.33 -0.52 -7.19
C ALA A 62 -10.90 -0.92 -8.56
N SER A 63 -10.06 -1.41 -9.48
CA SER A 63 -10.47 -1.89 -10.81
C SER A 63 -10.88 -3.36 -10.86
N LEU A 64 -10.77 -4.10 -9.74
CA LEU A 64 -11.09 -5.52 -9.70
C LEU A 64 -12.61 -5.75 -9.84
N ASN A 65 -12.98 -6.70 -10.70
CA ASN A 65 -14.37 -7.13 -10.84
C ASN A 65 -14.80 -7.91 -9.58
N PRO A 66 -15.77 -7.41 -8.78
CA PRO A 66 -16.20 -8.06 -7.53
C PRO A 66 -16.88 -9.41 -7.73
N HIS A 67 -17.33 -9.74 -8.96
CA HIS A 67 -17.86 -11.06 -9.29
C HIS A 67 -16.79 -12.12 -9.54
N ARG A 68 -15.52 -11.71 -9.73
CA ARG A 68 -14.38 -12.60 -9.93
C ARG A 68 -13.38 -12.59 -8.77
N TYR A 69 -13.35 -11.51 -8.00
CA TYR A 69 -12.37 -11.32 -6.93
C TYR A 69 -13.05 -10.88 -5.64
N GLN A 70 -12.77 -11.59 -4.56
CA GLN A 70 -13.18 -11.16 -3.22
C GLN A 70 -11.99 -10.48 -2.55
N LEU A 71 -11.99 -9.14 -2.55
CA LEU A 71 -10.94 -8.36 -1.91
C LEU A 71 -11.11 -8.39 -0.39
N ILE A 72 -10.02 -8.71 0.30
CA ILE A 72 -9.91 -8.70 1.76
C ILE A 72 -8.71 -7.84 2.12
N TYR A 73 -8.96 -6.71 2.78
CA TYR A 73 -7.91 -5.80 3.23
C TYR A 73 -7.79 -5.84 4.76
N LEU A 74 -6.58 -6.13 5.24
CA LEU A 74 -6.24 -6.14 6.65
C LEU A 74 -5.19 -5.07 6.92
N ALA A 75 -5.58 -4.01 7.62
CA ALA A 75 -4.71 -2.91 8.04
C ALA A 75 -4.13 -3.13 9.44
N GLU A 76 -4.88 -3.81 10.29
CA GLU A 76 -4.51 -4.08 11.67
C GLU A 76 -3.77 -5.40 11.73
N THR A 77 -2.49 -5.35 12.09
CA THR A 77 -1.59 -6.52 12.11
C THR A 77 -0.95 -6.75 13.48
N ASP A 78 -1.27 -5.91 14.46
CA ASP A 78 -0.83 -6.06 15.85
C ASP A 78 -1.81 -6.96 16.65
N PHE A 79 -2.00 -8.16 16.13
CA PHE A 79 -2.90 -9.16 16.70
C PHE A 79 -2.16 -10.44 17.06
N ALA A 80 -2.75 -11.23 17.96
CA ALA A 80 -2.36 -12.62 18.11
C ALA A 80 -2.66 -13.40 16.81
N ARG A 81 -1.81 -14.38 16.51
CA ARG A 81 -1.90 -15.22 15.29
C ARG A 81 -3.31 -15.75 15.00
N LEU A 82 -4.05 -16.15 16.03
CA LEU A 82 -5.40 -16.71 15.86
C LEU A 82 -6.40 -15.64 15.38
N ASP A 83 -6.21 -14.41 15.82
CA ASP A 83 -7.11 -13.31 15.50
C ASP A 83 -6.98 -12.87 14.02
N LEU A 84 -5.80 -13.04 13.43
CA LEU A 84 -5.60 -12.85 11.99
C LEU A 84 -6.50 -13.81 11.18
N TYR A 85 -6.53 -15.08 11.55
CA TYR A 85 -7.41 -16.05 10.87
C TYR A 85 -8.89 -15.83 11.21
N ARG A 86 -9.23 -15.33 12.39
CA ARG A 86 -10.60 -14.93 12.73
C ARG A 86 -11.07 -13.78 11.84
N ASN A 87 -10.25 -12.75 11.67
CA ASN A 87 -10.54 -11.64 10.77
C ASN A 87 -10.70 -12.12 9.31
N LEU A 88 -9.83 -13.03 8.85
CA LEU A 88 -9.98 -13.65 7.53
C LEU A 88 -11.29 -14.41 7.41
N ALA A 89 -11.70 -15.19 8.42
CA ALA A 89 -12.96 -15.91 8.43
C ALA A 89 -14.16 -14.97 8.32
N ILE A 90 -14.19 -13.91 9.13
CA ILE A 90 -15.25 -12.87 9.09
C ILE A 90 -15.31 -12.23 7.70
N ALA A 91 -14.17 -11.84 7.12
CA ALA A 91 -14.13 -11.23 5.78
C ALA A 91 -14.59 -12.20 4.67
N LEU A 92 -14.47 -13.50 4.89
CA LEU A 92 -15.01 -14.54 4.00
C LEU A 92 -16.50 -14.88 4.27
N GLY A 93 -17.14 -14.18 5.22
CA GLY A 93 -18.54 -14.39 5.59
C GLY A 93 -18.78 -15.61 6.48
N LEU A 94 -17.76 -16.02 7.26
CA LEU A 94 -17.85 -17.13 8.19
C LEU A 94 -17.95 -16.64 9.62
N GLU A 95 -18.63 -17.39 10.49
CA GLU A 95 -18.52 -17.25 11.93
C GLU A 95 -17.24 -17.93 12.41
N PRO A 96 -16.33 -17.20 13.12
CA PRO A 96 -15.03 -17.74 13.48
C PRO A 96 -15.13 -18.82 14.53
N ALA A 97 -14.68 -20.03 14.21
CA ALA A 97 -14.60 -21.14 15.17
C ALA A 97 -13.57 -20.83 16.28
N PHE A 98 -13.88 -21.28 17.50
CA PHE A 98 -13.01 -21.06 18.65
C PHE A 98 -11.65 -21.77 18.53
N ARG A 99 -11.66 -23.04 18.09
CA ARG A 99 -10.45 -23.86 17.95
C ARG A 99 -9.76 -23.61 16.61
N ARG A 100 -8.44 -23.37 16.62
CA ARG A 100 -7.62 -23.10 15.41
C ARG A 100 -7.83 -24.14 14.31
N ALA A 101 -7.84 -25.43 14.64
CA ALA A 101 -8.00 -26.49 13.63
C ALA A 101 -9.37 -26.43 12.94
N ALA A 102 -10.43 -26.13 13.69
CA ALA A 102 -11.78 -25.95 13.12
C ALA A 102 -11.84 -24.67 12.29
N LEU A 103 -11.25 -23.57 12.77
CA LEU A 103 -11.17 -22.29 12.07
C LEU A 103 -10.46 -22.43 10.71
N TRP A 104 -9.27 -23.05 10.69
CA TRP A 104 -8.53 -23.28 9.45
C TRP A 104 -9.29 -24.15 8.47
N ARG A 105 -9.96 -25.20 8.95
CA ARG A 105 -10.76 -26.08 8.11
C ARG A 105 -11.94 -25.33 7.48
N ALA A 106 -12.64 -24.53 8.28
CA ALA A 106 -13.76 -23.72 7.77
C ALA A 106 -13.30 -22.70 6.73
N ILE A 107 -12.21 -21.96 6.98
CA ILE A 107 -11.65 -21.00 6.03
C ILE A 107 -11.24 -21.70 4.72
N LYS A 108 -10.49 -22.82 4.82
CA LYS A 108 -10.04 -23.56 3.63
C LYS A 108 -11.20 -24.11 2.82
N ALA A 109 -12.23 -24.64 3.46
CA ALA A 109 -13.45 -25.10 2.78
C ALA A 109 -14.15 -23.95 2.05
N ARG A 110 -14.23 -22.78 2.69
CA ARG A 110 -14.84 -21.60 2.08
C ARG A 110 -14.04 -21.08 0.87
N ILE A 111 -12.70 -21.04 0.97
CA ILE A 111 -11.84 -20.66 -0.16
C ILE A 111 -12.02 -21.64 -1.33
N GLN A 112 -12.09 -22.94 -1.06
CA GLN A 112 -12.37 -23.97 -2.08
C GLN A 112 -13.76 -23.79 -2.71
N GLU A 113 -14.79 -23.53 -1.92
CA GLU A 113 -16.14 -23.23 -2.42
C GLU A 113 -16.15 -21.99 -3.34
N LEU A 114 -15.45 -20.93 -2.97
CA LEU A 114 -15.34 -19.72 -3.79
C LEU A 114 -14.63 -20.03 -5.11
N ALA A 115 -13.50 -20.72 -5.07
CA ALA A 115 -12.71 -21.03 -6.26
C ALA A 115 -13.42 -22.04 -7.19
N ASP A 116 -13.88 -23.17 -6.66
CA ASP A 116 -14.41 -24.27 -7.44
C ASP A 116 -15.90 -24.11 -7.77
N GLY A 117 -16.68 -23.54 -6.82
CA GLY A 117 -18.13 -23.42 -6.99
C GLY A 117 -18.59 -22.11 -7.61
N ARG A 118 -17.84 -21.02 -7.40
CA ARG A 118 -18.25 -19.67 -7.84
C ARG A 118 -17.28 -19.02 -8.81
N ASN A 119 -16.12 -19.62 -9.04
CA ASN A 119 -15.01 -19.02 -9.81
C ASN A 119 -14.60 -17.63 -9.28
N VAL A 120 -14.59 -17.48 -7.95
CA VAL A 120 -14.20 -16.24 -7.26
C VAL A 120 -12.87 -16.49 -6.56
N LEU A 121 -11.87 -15.66 -6.87
CA LEU A 121 -10.55 -15.70 -6.26
C LEU A 121 -10.51 -14.75 -5.06
N PRO A 122 -10.24 -15.24 -3.83
CA PRO A 122 -9.93 -14.37 -2.71
C PRO A 122 -8.57 -13.69 -2.90
N VAL A 123 -8.54 -12.37 -2.71
CA VAL A 123 -7.34 -11.54 -2.76
C VAL A 123 -7.16 -10.91 -1.39
N TRP A 124 -6.19 -11.42 -0.63
CA TRP A 124 -5.91 -10.95 0.73
C TRP A 124 -4.71 -10.02 0.76
N ILE A 125 -4.95 -8.76 1.12
CA ILE A 125 -3.92 -7.74 1.29
C ILE A 125 -3.70 -7.52 2.78
N ILE A 126 -2.48 -7.80 3.24
CA ILE A 126 -2.05 -7.62 4.62
C ILE A 126 -1.08 -6.45 4.64
N ASP A 127 -1.52 -5.31 5.17
CA ASP A 127 -0.68 -4.12 5.30
C ASP A 127 0.12 -4.15 6.61
N GLU A 128 1.22 -3.41 6.67
CA GLU A 128 2.16 -3.36 7.80
C GLU A 128 2.56 -4.78 8.30
N ALA A 129 2.76 -5.71 7.38
CA ALA A 129 3.00 -7.13 7.68
C ALA A 129 4.28 -7.41 8.49
N GLN A 130 5.18 -6.42 8.68
CA GLN A 130 6.30 -6.55 9.62
C GLN A 130 5.84 -6.64 11.09
N ASN A 131 4.62 -6.23 11.41
CA ASN A 131 4.04 -6.31 12.75
C ASN A 131 3.39 -7.67 13.04
N LEU A 132 3.25 -8.53 12.01
CA LEU A 132 2.71 -9.88 12.20
C LEU A 132 3.56 -10.69 13.15
N PRO A 133 2.94 -11.52 14.01
CA PRO A 133 3.70 -12.43 14.87
C PRO A 133 4.53 -13.40 14.02
N VAL A 134 5.76 -13.67 14.47
CA VAL A 134 6.71 -14.53 13.73
C VAL A 134 6.17 -15.94 13.48
N GLU A 135 5.30 -16.43 14.33
CA GLU A 135 4.62 -17.73 14.20
C GLU A 135 3.69 -17.76 12.99
N PHE A 136 3.13 -16.60 12.55
CA PHE A 136 2.34 -16.52 11.34
C PHE A 136 3.18 -16.96 10.14
N PHE A 137 4.37 -16.42 9.96
CA PHE A 137 5.25 -16.76 8.83
C PHE A 137 5.73 -18.22 8.83
N ARG A 138 5.72 -18.89 9.98
CA ARG A 138 6.05 -20.34 10.08
C ARG A 138 4.85 -21.22 9.73
N ASP A 139 3.65 -20.81 10.10
CA ASP A 139 2.42 -21.60 9.93
C ASP A 139 1.73 -21.36 8.59
N PHE A 140 1.85 -20.16 8.05
CA PHE A 140 1.12 -19.72 6.86
C PHE A 140 1.41 -20.58 5.62
N PRO A 141 2.63 -21.08 5.39
CA PRO A 141 2.89 -22.02 4.30
C PRO A 141 2.01 -23.28 4.37
N ALA A 142 1.81 -23.84 5.58
CA ALA A 142 0.93 -24.99 5.78
C ALA A 142 -0.56 -24.64 5.58
N PHE A 143 -0.95 -23.42 5.92
CA PHE A 143 -2.30 -22.93 5.64
C PHE A 143 -2.56 -22.81 4.14
N LEU A 144 -1.58 -22.34 3.35
CA LEU A 144 -1.70 -22.20 1.89
C LEU A 144 -1.67 -23.53 1.13
N ASN A 145 -1.38 -24.65 1.78
CA ASN A 145 -1.35 -25.96 1.16
C ASN A 145 -2.78 -26.48 0.90
N PHE A 146 -3.29 -26.26 -0.33
CA PHE A 146 -4.58 -26.80 -0.78
C PHE A 146 -4.37 -28.03 -1.67
N ALA A 147 -5.34 -28.96 -1.66
CA ALA A 147 -5.36 -30.13 -2.53
C ALA A 147 -4.01 -30.87 -2.60
N PHE A 148 -3.42 -31.17 -1.44
CA PHE A 148 -2.11 -31.83 -1.34
C PHE A 148 -0.97 -31.01 -1.98
N ASP A 149 -1.00 -29.67 -1.79
CA ASP A 149 -0.05 -28.69 -2.34
C ASP A 149 0.01 -28.63 -3.89
N SER A 150 -1.10 -28.99 -4.54
CA SER A 150 -1.19 -29.00 -6.00
C SER A 150 -1.90 -27.78 -6.58
N ARG A 151 -2.49 -26.93 -5.73
CA ARG A 151 -3.26 -25.75 -6.18
C ARG A 151 -3.08 -24.58 -5.21
N ASP A 152 -2.93 -23.39 -5.77
CA ASP A 152 -3.05 -22.12 -5.07
C ASP A 152 -4.46 -21.54 -5.33
N LEU A 153 -5.25 -21.33 -4.28
CA LEU A 153 -6.65 -20.94 -4.39
C LEU A 153 -6.93 -19.52 -3.88
N MET A 154 -5.91 -18.79 -3.53
CA MET A 154 -6.00 -17.39 -3.12
C MET A 154 -4.71 -16.63 -3.45
N THR A 155 -4.85 -15.35 -3.69
CA THR A 155 -3.69 -14.44 -3.82
C THR A 155 -3.50 -13.68 -2.52
N VAL A 156 -2.27 -13.58 -2.06
CA VAL A 156 -1.91 -12.87 -0.82
C VAL A 156 -0.83 -11.83 -1.11
N TRP A 157 -1.06 -10.60 -0.71
CA TRP A 157 -0.07 -9.55 -0.75
C TRP A 157 0.35 -9.15 0.65
N LEU A 158 1.64 -9.29 0.95
CA LEU A 158 2.27 -8.78 2.17
C LEU A 158 2.90 -7.43 1.88
N LEU A 159 2.39 -6.38 2.52
CA LEU A 159 2.95 -5.03 2.44
C LEU A 159 3.72 -4.76 3.73
N GLY A 160 4.92 -4.20 3.59
CA GLY A 160 5.69 -3.89 4.80
C GLY A 160 6.89 -2.99 4.55
N GLN A 161 7.59 -2.71 5.64
CA GLN A 161 8.85 -1.98 5.60
C GLN A 161 9.99 -2.89 5.07
N PRO A 162 11.14 -2.33 4.64
CA PRO A 162 12.25 -3.11 4.08
C PRO A 162 12.75 -4.23 5.01
N GLY A 163 12.65 -4.06 6.33
CA GLY A 163 13.00 -5.06 7.34
C GLY A 163 12.19 -6.37 7.23
N LEU A 164 10.95 -6.32 6.69
CA LEU A 164 10.16 -7.51 6.46
C LEU A 164 10.85 -8.47 5.48
N ALA A 165 11.37 -7.95 4.36
CA ALA A 165 12.09 -8.77 3.39
C ALA A 165 13.34 -9.40 4.00
N GLN A 166 14.07 -8.65 4.85
CA GLN A 166 15.24 -9.17 5.56
C GLN A 166 14.86 -10.28 6.55
N THR A 167 13.75 -10.10 7.26
CA THR A 167 13.23 -11.12 8.19
C THR A 167 12.85 -12.39 7.43
N LEU A 168 12.10 -12.30 6.34
CA LEU A 168 11.65 -13.45 5.55
C LEU A 168 12.80 -14.20 4.86
N ASN A 169 13.94 -13.57 4.64
CA ASN A 169 15.14 -14.24 4.07
C ASN A 169 15.93 -15.05 5.11
N ARG A 170 15.56 -15.01 6.39
CA ARG A 170 16.23 -15.83 7.43
C ARG A 170 15.80 -17.28 7.35
N ALA A 171 16.70 -18.20 7.70
CA ALA A 171 16.47 -19.65 7.64
C ALA A 171 15.16 -20.15 8.26
N PRO A 172 14.69 -19.65 9.44
CA PRO A 172 13.43 -20.10 10.03
C PRO A 172 12.17 -19.85 9.17
N TYR A 173 12.26 -18.98 8.15
CA TYR A 173 11.15 -18.59 7.28
C TYR A 173 11.33 -19.06 5.83
N ALA A 174 12.27 -19.99 5.58
CA ALA A 174 12.56 -20.49 4.24
C ALA A 174 11.31 -21.04 3.51
N ALA A 175 10.42 -21.73 4.25
CA ALA A 175 9.16 -22.23 3.71
C ALA A 175 8.22 -21.10 3.25
N MET A 176 8.18 -19.96 3.97
CA MET A 176 7.42 -18.79 3.55
C MET A 176 8.11 -18.09 2.40
N ALA A 177 9.42 -17.94 2.47
CA ALA A 177 10.22 -17.28 1.43
C ALA A 177 10.11 -17.98 0.07
N SER A 178 10.03 -19.33 0.04
CA SER A 178 9.87 -20.13 -1.17
C SER A 178 8.49 -19.97 -1.83
N ARG A 179 7.47 -19.58 -1.08
CA ARG A 179 6.11 -19.34 -1.60
C ARG A 179 5.90 -17.94 -2.15
N ILE A 180 6.84 -17.03 -1.91
CA ILE A 180 6.75 -15.66 -2.43
C ILE A 180 7.21 -15.66 -3.89
N GLN A 181 6.26 -15.60 -4.81
CA GLN A 181 6.47 -15.62 -6.25
C GLN A 181 6.85 -14.24 -6.80
N VAL A 182 6.35 -13.18 -6.18
CA VAL A 182 6.61 -11.79 -6.58
C VAL A 182 7.24 -11.02 -5.42
N ARG A 183 8.38 -10.35 -5.70
CA ARG A 183 9.04 -9.47 -4.74
C ARG A 183 9.28 -8.13 -5.40
N LEU A 184 8.69 -7.08 -4.84
CA LEU A 184 8.85 -5.71 -5.31
C LEU A 184 9.24 -4.80 -4.16
N ARG A 185 10.00 -3.76 -4.50
CA ARG A 185 10.38 -2.73 -3.55
C ARG A 185 10.10 -1.36 -4.16
N LEU A 186 9.25 -0.59 -3.50
CA LEU A 186 9.12 0.84 -3.80
C LEU A 186 10.19 1.61 -3.05
N VAL A 187 10.84 2.52 -3.74
CA VAL A 187 11.91 3.36 -3.20
C VAL A 187 11.48 4.83 -3.22
N PRO A 188 12.01 5.67 -2.32
CA PRO A 188 11.80 7.12 -2.39
C PRO A 188 12.28 7.66 -3.75
N ILE A 189 11.59 8.70 -4.23
CA ILE A 189 11.91 9.34 -5.51
C ILE A 189 12.98 10.41 -5.24
N ALA A 190 14.25 9.99 -5.29
CA ALA A 190 15.39 10.87 -4.97
C ALA A 190 15.82 11.73 -6.16
N GLU A 191 15.53 11.31 -7.39
CA GLU A 191 15.93 12.03 -8.61
C GLU A 191 15.05 13.26 -8.80
N ARG A 192 15.67 14.42 -9.14
CA ARG A 192 15.04 15.74 -9.13
C ARG A 192 13.86 15.83 -10.10
N GLU A 193 14.06 15.46 -11.35
CA GLU A 193 13.02 15.60 -12.37
C GLU A 193 11.83 14.67 -12.10
N ARG A 194 12.11 13.44 -11.68
CA ARG A 194 11.05 12.49 -11.29
C ARG A 194 10.24 12.97 -10.09
N PHE A 195 10.92 13.56 -9.10
CA PHE A 195 10.24 14.14 -7.95
C PHE A 195 9.39 15.36 -8.32
N LYS A 196 9.91 16.23 -9.21
CA LYS A 196 9.16 17.36 -9.76
C LYS A 196 7.88 16.89 -10.44
N HIS A 197 7.97 15.92 -11.33
CA HIS A 197 6.81 15.35 -12.02
C HIS A 197 5.79 14.74 -11.04
N LEU A 198 6.24 14.03 -9.99
CA LEU A 198 5.35 13.51 -8.95
C LEU A 198 4.55 14.65 -8.27
N VAL A 199 5.23 15.73 -7.87
CA VAL A 199 4.61 16.86 -7.17
C VAL A 199 3.66 17.61 -8.10
N GLU A 200 4.08 17.91 -9.34
CA GLU A 200 3.25 18.57 -10.34
C GLU A 200 2.00 17.77 -10.66
N HIS A 201 2.14 16.46 -10.89
CA HIS A 201 1.00 15.55 -11.07
C HIS A 201 0.05 15.60 -9.88
N GLY A 202 0.58 15.50 -8.64
CA GLY A 202 -0.24 15.57 -7.43
C GLY A 202 -0.98 16.91 -7.25
N LEU A 203 -0.36 18.03 -7.63
CA LEU A 203 -0.98 19.34 -7.63
C LEU A 203 -2.06 19.45 -8.71
N GLN A 204 -1.79 19.00 -9.93
CA GLN A 204 -2.75 18.99 -11.04
C GLN A 204 -3.98 18.14 -10.70
N GLN A 205 -3.80 16.95 -10.17
CA GLN A 205 -4.89 16.08 -9.72
C GLN A 205 -5.72 16.75 -8.62
N ALA A 206 -5.08 17.52 -7.73
CA ALA A 206 -5.75 18.30 -6.71
C ALA A 206 -6.53 19.49 -7.29
N GLY A 207 -6.30 19.88 -8.54
CA GLY A 207 -6.99 20.97 -9.23
C GLY A 207 -6.18 22.26 -9.35
N ALA A 208 -4.87 22.25 -9.11
CA ALA A 208 -4.02 23.43 -9.30
C ALA A 208 -4.01 23.84 -10.78
N THR A 209 -4.25 25.14 -11.04
CA THR A 209 -4.32 25.72 -12.40
C THR A 209 -3.07 26.49 -12.79
N HIS A 210 -2.15 26.70 -11.85
CA HIS A 210 -0.89 27.42 -12.07
C HIS A 210 0.24 26.80 -11.24
N THR A 211 1.46 27.19 -11.55
CA THR A 211 2.66 26.74 -10.82
C THR A 211 2.69 27.34 -9.41
N LEU A 212 2.68 26.51 -8.39
CA LEU A 212 2.66 26.94 -7.00
C LEU A 212 4.05 27.00 -6.36
N LEU A 213 5.03 26.26 -6.89
CA LEU A 213 6.39 26.13 -6.35
C LEU A 213 7.42 26.59 -7.37
N SER A 214 8.40 27.35 -6.92
CA SER A 214 9.62 27.66 -7.69
C SER A 214 10.50 26.40 -7.80
N ASP A 215 11.51 26.41 -8.68
CA ASP A 215 12.46 25.30 -8.79
C ASP A 215 13.32 25.15 -7.50
N SER A 216 13.60 26.25 -6.78
CA SER A 216 14.26 26.23 -5.48
C SER A 216 13.38 25.66 -4.38
N ALA A 217 12.12 26.10 -4.30
CA ALA A 217 11.14 25.53 -3.36
C ALA A 217 10.90 24.03 -3.59
N MET A 218 10.88 23.60 -4.85
CA MET A 218 10.77 22.20 -5.24
C MET A 218 11.97 21.38 -4.75
N GLU A 219 13.19 21.92 -4.87
CA GLU A 219 14.39 21.23 -4.39
C GLU A 219 14.44 21.15 -2.87
N LEU A 220 14.05 22.23 -2.16
CA LEU A 220 13.89 22.20 -0.70
C LEU A 220 12.88 21.14 -0.25
N LEU A 221 11.73 21.08 -0.93
CA LEU A 221 10.69 20.09 -0.67
C LEU A 221 11.21 18.66 -0.87
N ARG A 222 11.97 18.41 -1.96
CA ARG A 222 12.57 17.11 -2.26
C ARG A 222 13.54 16.67 -1.16
N GLN A 223 14.43 17.55 -0.73
CA GLN A 223 15.40 17.27 0.31
C GLN A 223 14.72 17.00 1.66
N ALA A 224 13.80 17.87 2.07
CA ALA A 224 13.09 17.76 3.34
C ALA A 224 12.19 16.51 3.41
N SER A 225 11.52 16.17 2.31
CA SER A 225 10.68 14.97 2.22
C SER A 225 11.49 13.68 2.01
N ARG A 226 12.80 13.77 1.68
CA ARG A 226 13.64 12.64 1.27
C ARG A 226 13.04 11.87 0.09
N GLY A 227 12.31 12.53 -0.78
CA GLY A 227 11.62 11.90 -1.91
C GLY A 227 10.41 11.03 -1.53
N LEU A 228 9.90 11.14 -0.30
CA LEU A 228 8.73 10.38 0.16
C LEU A 228 7.43 11.14 -0.15
N PRO A 229 6.50 10.58 -0.95
CA PRO A 229 5.27 11.27 -1.36
C PRO A 229 4.40 11.75 -0.19
N ARG A 230 4.25 10.94 0.86
CA ARG A 230 3.47 11.31 2.05
C ARG A 230 4.07 12.51 2.77
N GLN A 231 5.39 12.54 2.90
CA GLN A 231 6.08 13.64 3.58
C GLN A 231 6.03 14.92 2.73
N ALA A 232 6.23 14.80 1.41
CA ALA A 232 6.07 15.91 0.48
C ALA A 232 4.65 16.50 0.56
N GLY A 233 3.63 15.66 0.53
CA GLY A 233 2.24 16.10 0.68
C GLY A 233 1.96 16.83 1.99
N ARG A 234 2.52 16.35 3.11
CA ARG A 234 2.40 17.03 4.42
C ARG A 234 3.06 18.41 4.42
N LEU A 235 4.28 18.52 3.88
CA LEU A 235 5.00 19.79 3.76
C LEU A 235 4.24 20.79 2.90
N ILE A 236 3.76 20.39 1.70
CA ILE A 236 2.96 21.23 0.82
C ILE A 236 1.70 21.72 1.53
N GLN A 237 0.95 20.84 2.17
CA GLN A 237 -0.28 21.20 2.88
C GLN A 237 -0.01 22.16 4.04
N THR A 238 1.11 22.00 4.76
CA THR A 238 1.50 22.91 5.83
C THR A 238 1.90 24.26 5.28
N ALA A 239 2.73 24.32 4.23
CA ALA A 239 3.10 25.56 3.56
C ALA A 239 1.87 26.32 3.02
N MET A 240 0.90 25.59 2.43
CA MET A 240 -0.37 26.19 1.98
C MET A 240 -1.16 26.82 3.14
N ARG A 241 -1.20 26.16 4.31
CA ARG A 241 -1.88 26.72 5.50
C ARG A 241 -1.19 27.99 6.01
N LEU A 242 0.14 28.03 5.94
CA LEU A 242 0.94 29.22 6.32
C LEU A 242 0.82 30.36 5.30
N ALA A 243 0.55 30.07 4.02
CA ALA A 243 0.35 31.04 2.96
C ALA A 243 -0.97 31.82 3.11
N VAL A 244 -2.04 31.15 3.59
CA VAL A 244 -3.39 31.74 3.68
C VAL A 244 -3.41 33.07 4.46
N PRO A 245 -2.91 33.15 5.72
CA PRO A 245 -2.93 34.41 6.47
C PRO A 245 -2.05 35.49 5.85
N LYS A 246 -1.06 35.11 5.02
CA LYS A 246 -0.17 36.03 4.31
C LYS A 246 -0.77 36.48 2.96
N GLY A 247 -1.92 35.95 2.56
CA GLY A 247 -2.59 36.27 1.30
C GLY A 247 -1.84 35.79 0.05
N LEU A 248 -0.91 34.82 0.19
CA LEU A 248 -0.10 34.32 -0.89
C LEU A 248 -0.81 33.18 -1.63
N ASN A 249 -0.80 33.23 -2.96
CA ASN A 249 -1.36 32.19 -3.84
C ASN A 249 -0.31 31.25 -4.44
N HIS A 250 0.94 31.31 -3.94
CA HIS A 250 2.07 30.47 -4.31
C HIS A 250 2.88 30.13 -3.05
N LEU A 251 3.83 29.22 -3.16
CA LEU A 251 4.63 28.72 -2.05
C LEU A 251 6.10 29.07 -2.27
N PRO A 252 6.57 30.24 -1.81
CA PRO A 252 7.97 30.62 -1.90
C PRO A 252 8.83 29.78 -0.92
N ASP A 253 10.13 29.85 -1.11
CA ASP A 253 11.14 29.07 -0.35
C ASP A 253 10.99 29.26 1.17
N GLU A 254 10.68 30.48 1.61
CA GLU A 254 10.49 30.82 3.02
C GLU A 254 9.34 30.03 3.65
N LEU A 255 8.24 29.83 2.92
CA LEU A 255 7.11 29.06 3.43
C LEU A 255 7.41 27.56 3.48
N ILE A 256 8.25 27.06 2.58
CA ILE A 256 8.71 25.67 2.66
C ILE A 256 9.62 25.48 3.87
N HIS A 257 10.54 26.43 4.14
CA HIS A 257 11.37 26.41 5.36
C HIS A 257 10.52 26.45 6.63
N GLU A 258 9.56 27.38 6.72
CA GLU A 258 8.64 27.50 7.85
C GLU A 258 7.80 26.21 8.05
N ALA A 259 7.35 25.57 6.95
CA ALA A 259 6.64 24.29 7.02
C ALA A 259 7.53 23.13 7.51
N ILE A 260 8.83 23.16 7.19
CA ILE A 260 9.80 22.18 7.70
C ILE A 260 9.96 22.35 9.21
N GLU A 261 10.12 23.58 9.69
CA GLU A 261 10.24 23.88 11.13
C GLU A 261 9.00 23.45 11.93
N VAL A 262 7.80 23.67 11.37
CA VAL A 262 6.53 23.29 12.02
C VAL A 262 6.36 21.76 12.13
N LEU A 263 6.99 20.98 11.23
CA LEU A 263 6.83 19.52 11.18
C LEU A 263 7.98 18.74 11.82
N GLN A 264 9.04 19.42 12.27
CA GLN A 264 10.13 18.84 13.08
C GLN A 264 9.74 18.77 14.55
#